data_dc5450f9ab0288b47a5644239a3a1790
#
_entry.id   dc5450f9ab0288b47a5644239a3a1790
#
_cell.length_a   1.000
_cell.length_b   1.000
_cell.length_c   1.000
_cell.angle_alpha   90.00
_cell.angle_beta   90.00
_cell.angle_gamma   90.00
#
_symmetry.space_group_name_H-M   'P 1'
#
loop_
_entity.id
_entity.type
_entity.pdbx_description
1 polymer ?
#
loop_
_entity_poly.entity_id
_entity_poly.type
_entity_poly.pdbx_seq_one_letter_code
_entity_poly.pdbx_strand_id
1 'polypeptide(L)'
;LRNDGVIRGNSINLAKLKNNREWSMIRGSHVATIFQDPMTSLNPLLTIGSQISDVLRLHHNLTRAEAKAEAISLLEKVHIPNPEERYKEYPYQYSGGMRQRVVIAIALACRPDVLICDEPTTALDVTVQAQILDLIKELQKEYNFTTIFITHDLGVVAGIADRIGVMYGGQFIEIGTDEDIFYHSAHPYTWALLSSLPQLAVDNEPLVYIRGNPPVFTHEIAGDAFAPRSDYAMRIDTMIEPPMFKISETHYAKTWLLDPRAPKVKKPTIIRNLSERMKKTAESFLATEKGE
;
A
#
# COMPACT_ATOMS: atom_id res chain seq x y z
N LEU A 1 -26.42 10.58 -18.71
CA LEU A 1 -25.84 11.43 -17.65
C LEU A 1 -26.84 11.47 -16.49
N ARG A 2 -26.54 10.82 -15.38
CA ARG A 2 -27.36 10.90 -14.17
C ARG A 2 -27.21 12.29 -13.56
N ASN A 3 -28.34 12.96 -13.32
CA ASN A 3 -28.39 14.32 -12.74
C ASN A 3 -28.20 14.34 -11.20
N ASP A 4 -27.90 13.18 -10.59
CA ASP A 4 -27.74 12.99 -9.14
C ASP A 4 -26.32 13.32 -8.62
N GLY A 5 -25.42 13.74 -9.52
CA GLY A 5 -24.03 14.10 -9.19
C GLY A 5 -23.12 12.91 -8.90
N VAL A 6 -23.56 11.66 -9.20
CA VAL A 6 -22.73 10.45 -9.13
C VAL A 6 -21.73 10.42 -10.27
N ILE A 7 -22.15 10.82 -11.48
CA ILE A 7 -21.31 10.88 -12.67
C ILE A 7 -21.19 12.34 -13.13
N ARG A 8 -19.98 12.85 -13.24
CA ARG A 8 -19.66 14.15 -13.84
C ARG A 8 -18.69 13.94 -15.00
N GLY A 9 -19.20 14.02 -16.23
CA GLY A 9 -18.40 13.72 -17.42
C GLY A 9 -17.89 12.27 -17.38
N ASN A 10 -16.57 12.08 -17.39
CA ASN A 10 -15.92 10.76 -17.29
C ASN A 10 -15.57 10.34 -15.85
N SER A 11 -16.01 11.08 -14.83
CA SER A 11 -15.71 10.77 -13.44
C SER A 11 -16.93 10.28 -12.67
N ILE A 12 -16.71 9.30 -11.77
CA ILE A 12 -17.75 8.74 -10.90
C ILE A 12 -17.40 9.14 -9.44
N ASN A 13 -18.38 9.74 -8.76
CA ASN A 13 -18.23 10.03 -7.33
C ASN A 13 -18.62 8.79 -6.51
N LEU A 14 -17.63 8.03 -6.05
CA LEU A 14 -17.82 6.79 -5.29
C LEU A 14 -18.61 7.00 -3.98
N ALA A 15 -18.41 8.15 -3.32
CA ALA A 15 -19.12 8.47 -2.06
C ALA A 15 -20.64 8.63 -2.24
N LYS A 16 -21.12 8.78 -3.48
CA LYS A 16 -22.54 8.91 -3.81
C LYS A 16 -23.20 7.61 -4.29
N LEU A 17 -22.46 6.51 -4.34
CA LEU A 17 -23.01 5.19 -4.66
C LEU A 17 -23.86 4.69 -3.48
N LYS A 18 -25.12 4.32 -3.71
CA LYS A 18 -26.09 4.05 -2.64
C LYS A 18 -26.45 2.57 -2.48
N ASN A 19 -26.24 1.75 -3.50
CA ASN A 19 -26.72 0.37 -3.49
C ASN A 19 -25.73 -0.59 -4.17
N ASN A 20 -25.95 -1.89 -3.93
CA ASN A 20 -25.07 -2.95 -4.44
C ASN A 20 -25.02 -2.99 -5.97
N ARG A 21 -26.09 -2.62 -6.67
CA ARG A 21 -26.11 -2.62 -8.15
C ARG A 21 -25.19 -1.53 -8.71
N GLU A 22 -25.12 -0.37 -8.07
CA GLU A 22 -24.20 0.70 -8.47
C GLU A 22 -22.75 0.31 -8.17
N TRP A 23 -22.52 -0.28 -7.00
CA TRP A 23 -21.20 -0.80 -6.66
C TRP A 23 -20.75 -1.96 -7.56
N SER A 24 -21.65 -2.84 -8.01
CA SER A 24 -21.29 -3.94 -8.92
C SER A 24 -20.80 -3.48 -10.30
N MET A 25 -21.12 -2.25 -10.71
CA MET A 25 -20.58 -1.65 -11.94
C MET A 25 -19.13 -1.19 -11.79
N ILE A 26 -18.66 -1.02 -10.56
CA ILE A 26 -17.31 -0.51 -10.25
C ILE A 26 -16.40 -1.65 -9.81
N ARG A 27 -16.92 -2.52 -8.92
CA ARG A 27 -16.13 -3.63 -8.37
C ARG A 27 -15.79 -4.64 -9.45
N GLY A 28 -14.52 -5.00 -9.52
CA GLY A 28 -13.97 -5.92 -10.52
C GLY A 28 -13.63 -5.22 -11.83
N SER A 29 -14.53 -4.39 -12.38
CA SER A 29 -14.33 -3.75 -13.70
C SER A 29 -13.47 -2.49 -13.66
N HIS A 30 -13.59 -1.67 -12.61
CA HIS A 30 -12.81 -0.43 -12.46
C HIS A 30 -11.90 -0.46 -11.22
N VAL A 31 -12.34 -1.10 -10.16
CA VAL A 31 -11.58 -1.23 -8.92
C VAL A 31 -11.54 -2.68 -8.51
N ALA A 32 -10.35 -3.24 -8.40
CA ALA A 32 -10.12 -4.58 -7.86
C ALA A 32 -9.31 -4.49 -6.56
N THR A 33 -9.47 -5.51 -5.71
CA THR A 33 -8.79 -5.55 -4.40
C THR A 33 -8.11 -6.90 -4.21
N ILE A 34 -6.85 -6.85 -3.78
CA ILE A 34 -6.09 -7.98 -3.27
C ILE A 34 -6.11 -7.87 -1.74
N PHE A 35 -6.68 -8.85 -1.06
CA PHE A 35 -6.77 -8.89 0.40
C PHE A 35 -5.54 -9.53 1.03
N GLN A 36 -5.33 -9.27 2.31
CA GLN A 36 -4.17 -9.67 3.11
C GLN A 36 -3.90 -11.18 3.10
N ASP A 37 -4.94 -12.02 3.13
CA ASP A 37 -4.80 -13.48 3.20
C ASP A 37 -5.30 -14.15 1.92
N PRO A 38 -4.39 -14.73 1.10
CA PRO A 38 -4.78 -15.46 -0.10
C PRO A 38 -5.58 -16.75 0.21
N MET A 39 -5.49 -17.29 1.43
CA MET A 39 -6.23 -18.50 1.83
C MET A 39 -7.72 -18.23 1.98
N THR A 40 -8.08 -17.05 2.44
CA THR A 40 -9.49 -16.63 2.58
C THR A 40 -10.07 -16.11 1.27
N SER A 41 -9.22 -15.70 0.32
CA SER A 41 -9.62 -15.16 -0.97
C SER A 41 -9.97 -16.23 -2.01
N LEU A 42 -9.43 -17.44 -1.88
CA LEU A 42 -9.65 -18.55 -2.82
C LEU A 42 -10.64 -19.57 -2.22
N ASN A 43 -11.62 -19.98 -3.04
CA ASN A 43 -12.51 -21.07 -2.64
C ASN A 43 -11.78 -22.42 -2.73
N PRO A 44 -11.58 -23.16 -1.62
CA PRO A 44 -10.81 -24.40 -1.61
C PRO A 44 -11.49 -25.56 -2.37
N LEU A 45 -12.78 -25.47 -2.64
CA LEU A 45 -13.57 -26.49 -3.31
C LEU A 45 -13.65 -26.34 -4.84
N LEU A 46 -13.11 -25.23 -5.36
CA LEU A 46 -13.09 -24.95 -6.80
C LEU A 46 -11.65 -24.98 -7.33
N THR A 47 -11.49 -25.43 -8.58
CA THR A 47 -10.18 -25.37 -9.23
C THR A 47 -9.76 -23.93 -9.48
N ILE A 48 -8.46 -23.68 -9.53
CA ILE A 48 -7.91 -22.35 -9.81
C ILE A 48 -8.46 -21.78 -11.12
N GLY A 49 -8.43 -22.58 -12.16
CA GLY A 49 -8.91 -22.16 -13.47
C GLY A 49 -10.40 -21.82 -13.50
N SER A 50 -11.25 -22.56 -12.74
CA SER A 50 -12.68 -22.22 -12.68
C SER A 50 -12.90 -20.86 -12.01
N GLN A 51 -12.17 -20.54 -10.93
CA GLN A 51 -12.31 -19.26 -10.23
C GLN A 51 -11.92 -18.06 -11.11
N ILE A 52 -10.84 -18.17 -11.90
CA ILE A 52 -10.44 -17.11 -12.85
C ILE A 52 -11.46 -17.04 -13.99
N SER A 53 -11.84 -18.17 -14.57
CA SER A 53 -12.77 -18.22 -15.71
C SER A 53 -14.16 -17.70 -15.37
N ASP A 54 -14.64 -17.91 -14.14
CA ASP A 54 -15.95 -17.42 -13.71
C ASP A 54 -15.97 -15.89 -13.63
N VAL A 55 -14.89 -15.26 -13.15
CA VAL A 55 -14.74 -13.79 -13.15
C VAL A 55 -14.72 -13.25 -14.58
N LEU A 56 -13.92 -13.86 -15.47
CA LEU A 56 -13.85 -13.47 -16.88
C LEU A 56 -15.20 -13.56 -17.58
N ARG A 57 -15.94 -14.64 -17.35
CA ARG A 57 -17.29 -14.83 -17.93
C ARG A 57 -18.32 -13.86 -17.40
N LEU A 58 -18.22 -13.52 -16.11
CA LEU A 58 -19.13 -12.58 -15.46
C LEU A 58 -18.98 -11.16 -16.02
N HIS A 59 -17.74 -10.72 -16.25
CA HIS A 59 -17.43 -9.33 -16.60
C HIS A 59 -17.25 -9.09 -18.12
N HIS A 60 -16.82 -10.11 -18.90
CA HIS A 60 -16.48 -9.95 -20.32
C HIS A 60 -17.40 -10.74 -21.27
N ASN A 61 -18.44 -11.43 -20.76
CA ASN A 61 -19.35 -12.25 -21.55
C ASN A 61 -18.66 -13.29 -22.44
N LEU A 62 -17.52 -13.82 -22.02
CA LEU A 62 -16.74 -14.81 -22.77
C LEU A 62 -17.42 -16.18 -22.76
N THR A 63 -17.25 -16.95 -23.83
CA THR A 63 -17.59 -18.38 -23.86
C THR A 63 -16.68 -19.15 -22.90
N ARG A 64 -17.05 -20.40 -22.58
CA ARG A 64 -16.21 -21.25 -21.71
C ARG A 64 -14.82 -21.50 -22.29
N ALA A 65 -14.71 -21.63 -23.61
CA ALA A 65 -13.43 -21.87 -24.27
C ALA A 65 -12.52 -20.63 -24.23
N GLU A 66 -13.08 -19.47 -24.54
CA GLU A 66 -12.37 -18.19 -24.49
C GLU A 66 -11.92 -17.86 -23.05
N ALA A 67 -12.82 -17.99 -22.05
CA ALA A 67 -12.49 -17.76 -20.66
C ALA A 67 -11.39 -18.70 -20.14
N LYS A 68 -11.38 -19.97 -20.60
CA LYS A 68 -10.31 -20.90 -20.27
C LYS A 68 -8.97 -20.47 -20.86
N ALA A 69 -8.96 -20.08 -22.15
CA ALA A 69 -7.73 -19.63 -22.81
C ALA A 69 -7.15 -18.38 -22.14
N GLU A 70 -8.00 -17.39 -21.84
CA GLU A 70 -7.59 -16.17 -21.15
C GLU A 70 -7.12 -16.45 -19.72
N ALA A 71 -7.78 -17.36 -18.98
CA ALA A 71 -7.36 -17.74 -17.64
C ALA A 71 -5.97 -18.42 -17.64
N ILE A 72 -5.67 -19.27 -18.62
CA ILE A 72 -4.33 -19.87 -18.80
C ILE A 72 -3.30 -18.78 -19.11
N SER A 73 -3.62 -17.84 -19.98
CA SER A 73 -2.75 -16.69 -20.29
C SER A 73 -2.48 -15.83 -19.05
N LEU A 74 -3.50 -15.57 -18.22
CA LEU A 74 -3.30 -14.84 -16.96
C LEU A 74 -2.42 -15.61 -15.97
N LEU A 75 -2.55 -16.93 -15.86
CA LEU A 75 -1.67 -17.75 -15.04
C LEU A 75 -0.21 -17.69 -15.51
N GLU A 76 0.02 -17.66 -16.82
CA GLU A 76 1.35 -17.47 -17.39
C GLU A 76 1.92 -16.10 -17.04
N LYS A 77 1.13 -15.03 -17.20
CA LYS A 77 1.52 -13.65 -16.88
C LYS A 77 1.87 -13.43 -15.41
N VAL A 78 1.24 -14.15 -14.49
CA VAL A 78 1.62 -14.12 -13.08
C VAL A 78 2.71 -15.15 -12.73
N HIS A 79 3.41 -15.66 -13.74
CA HIS A 79 4.53 -16.59 -13.61
C HIS A 79 4.19 -17.88 -12.87
N ILE A 80 3.01 -18.46 -13.12
CA ILE A 80 2.67 -19.83 -12.66
C ILE A 80 3.26 -20.82 -13.65
N PRO A 81 4.14 -21.74 -13.21
CA PRO A 81 4.72 -22.77 -14.10
C PRO A 81 3.66 -23.76 -14.55
N ASN A 82 3.75 -24.25 -15.79
CA ASN A 82 2.82 -25.22 -16.39
C ASN A 82 1.34 -24.80 -16.25
N PRO A 83 0.93 -23.64 -16.76
CA PRO A 83 -0.36 -23.02 -16.45
C PRO A 83 -1.56 -23.89 -16.91
N GLU A 84 -1.43 -24.68 -17.97
CA GLU A 84 -2.48 -25.59 -18.45
C GLU A 84 -2.80 -26.74 -17.49
N GLU A 85 -1.77 -27.29 -16.82
CA GLU A 85 -1.92 -28.34 -15.81
C GLU A 85 -2.46 -27.73 -14.52
N ARG A 86 -1.82 -26.63 -14.10
CA ARG A 86 -2.18 -25.87 -12.90
C ARG A 86 -3.60 -25.32 -12.93
N TYR A 87 -4.13 -24.96 -14.09
CA TYR A 87 -5.53 -24.55 -14.28
C TYR A 87 -6.53 -25.53 -13.66
N LYS A 88 -6.23 -26.86 -13.68
CA LYS A 88 -7.12 -27.93 -13.19
C LYS A 88 -6.94 -28.24 -11.70
N GLU A 89 -5.93 -27.68 -11.07
CA GLU A 89 -5.60 -27.94 -9.68
C GLU A 89 -6.40 -27.07 -8.72
N TYR A 90 -6.40 -27.47 -7.46
CA TYR A 90 -7.08 -26.78 -6.36
C TYR A 90 -6.10 -25.92 -5.55
N PRO A 91 -6.59 -24.90 -4.79
CA PRO A 91 -5.74 -24.01 -4.00
C PRO A 91 -4.77 -24.72 -3.04
N TYR A 92 -5.16 -25.85 -2.44
CA TYR A 92 -4.30 -26.60 -1.50
C TYR A 92 -3.05 -27.22 -2.16
N GLN A 93 -3.03 -27.36 -3.48
CA GLN A 93 -1.89 -27.87 -4.26
C GLN A 93 -0.86 -26.79 -4.58
N TYR A 94 -1.14 -25.53 -4.23
CA TYR A 94 -0.30 -24.36 -4.49
C TYR A 94 0.46 -23.93 -3.24
N SER A 95 1.70 -23.44 -3.41
CA SER A 95 2.43 -22.76 -2.34
C SER A 95 1.77 -21.41 -1.98
N GLY A 96 2.15 -20.79 -0.86
CA GLY A 96 1.65 -19.48 -0.45
C GLY A 96 1.86 -18.40 -1.52
N GLY A 97 3.07 -18.30 -2.06
CA GLY A 97 3.40 -17.36 -3.13
C GLY A 97 2.65 -17.65 -4.44
N MET A 98 2.43 -18.90 -4.79
CA MET A 98 1.62 -19.27 -5.96
C MET A 98 0.15 -18.88 -5.77
N ARG A 99 -0.43 -19.09 -4.59
CA ARG A 99 -1.81 -18.63 -4.29
C ARG A 99 -1.93 -17.13 -4.39
N GLN A 100 -0.95 -16.37 -3.90
CA GLN A 100 -0.93 -14.92 -4.02
C GLN A 100 -0.89 -14.48 -5.49
N ARG A 101 -0.09 -15.13 -6.33
CA ARG A 101 -0.05 -14.88 -7.79
C ARG A 101 -1.41 -15.15 -8.45
N VAL A 102 -2.12 -16.20 -8.02
CA VAL A 102 -3.48 -16.49 -8.49
C VAL A 102 -4.47 -15.42 -8.07
N VAL A 103 -4.41 -14.93 -6.83
CA VAL A 103 -5.27 -13.82 -6.37
C VAL A 103 -5.01 -12.56 -7.20
N ILE A 104 -3.74 -12.28 -7.53
CA ILE A 104 -3.38 -11.18 -8.45
C ILE A 104 -3.98 -11.41 -9.84
N ALA A 105 -3.89 -12.64 -10.39
CA ALA A 105 -4.49 -12.97 -11.69
C ALA A 105 -6.02 -12.75 -11.69
N ILE A 106 -6.72 -13.16 -10.63
CA ILE A 106 -8.16 -12.92 -10.47
C ILE A 106 -8.48 -11.42 -10.41
N ALA A 107 -7.71 -10.64 -9.64
CA ALA A 107 -7.90 -9.20 -9.53
C ALA A 107 -7.71 -8.47 -10.87
N LEU A 108 -6.76 -8.94 -11.69
CA LEU A 108 -6.44 -8.37 -13.00
C LEU A 108 -7.28 -8.92 -14.15
N ALA A 109 -8.09 -9.97 -13.92
CA ALA A 109 -8.92 -10.60 -14.96
C ALA A 109 -9.84 -9.60 -15.66
N CYS A 110 -10.27 -8.56 -14.98
CA CYS A 110 -11.14 -7.51 -15.55
C CYS A 110 -10.38 -6.26 -15.98
N ARG A 111 -9.05 -6.23 -15.92
CA ARG A 111 -8.21 -5.08 -16.28
C ARG A 111 -8.68 -3.78 -15.59
N PRO A 112 -8.68 -3.73 -14.25
CA PRO A 112 -9.21 -2.60 -13.50
C PRO A 112 -8.35 -1.33 -13.72
N ASP A 113 -8.96 -0.15 -13.56
CA ASP A 113 -8.25 1.13 -13.58
C ASP A 113 -7.45 1.35 -12.27
N VAL A 114 -7.96 0.80 -11.15
CA VAL A 114 -7.36 0.90 -9.82
C VAL A 114 -7.26 -0.47 -9.16
N LEU A 115 -6.05 -0.82 -8.72
CA LEU A 115 -5.78 -2.02 -7.92
C LEU A 115 -5.48 -1.61 -6.47
N ILE A 116 -6.28 -2.08 -5.52
CA ILE A 116 -6.03 -1.92 -4.08
C ILE A 116 -5.33 -3.17 -3.58
N CYS A 117 -4.13 -3.01 -3.03
CA CYS A 117 -3.34 -4.08 -2.42
C CYS A 117 -3.33 -3.86 -0.90
N ASP A 118 -4.14 -4.64 -0.18
CA ASP A 118 -4.23 -4.57 1.28
C ASP A 118 -3.31 -5.62 1.91
N GLU A 119 -2.14 -5.19 2.34
CA GLU A 119 -1.06 -6.02 2.90
C GLU A 119 -0.75 -7.29 2.07
N PRO A 120 -0.53 -7.19 0.76
CA PRO A 120 -0.53 -8.35 -0.14
C PRO A 120 0.65 -9.31 0.07
N THR A 121 1.59 -8.99 0.95
CA THR A 121 2.83 -9.75 1.17
C THR A 121 3.05 -10.18 2.62
N THR A 122 2.17 -9.84 3.55
CA THR A 122 2.37 -10.04 5.00
C THR A 122 2.55 -11.51 5.41
N ALA A 123 1.94 -12.45 4.69
CA ALA A 123 2.03 -13.89 4.98
C ALA A 123 3.14 -14.62 4.18
N LEU A 124 4.04 -13.88 3.54
CA LEU A 124 5.07 -14.43 2.66
C LEU A 124 6.48 -14.22 3.24
N ASP A 125 7.40 -15.12 2.89
CA ASP A 125 8.82 -14.90 3.18
C ASP A 125 9.40 -13.75 2.34
N VAL A 126 10.53 -13.18 2.78
CA VAL A 126 11.13 -11.97 2.20
C VAL A 126 11.45 -12.13 0.71
N THR A 127 11.87 -13.33 0.28
CA THR A 127 12.22 -13.58 -1.12
C THR A 127 10.97 -13.59 -2.00
N VAL A 128 9.93 -14.29 -1.55
CA VAL A 128 8.64 -14.34 -2.27
C VAL A 128 7.96 -12.97 -2.25
N GLN A 129 8.06 -12.22 -1.14
CA GLN A 129 7.59 -10.84 -1.04
C GLN A 129 8.18 -9.96 -2.15
N ALA A 130 9.51 -9.95 -2.31
CA ALA A 130 10.18 -9.19 -3.36
C ALA A 130 9.67 -9.57 -4.77
N GLN A 131 9.53 -10.87 -5.04
CA GLN A 131 9.00 -11.37 -6.32
C GLN A 131 7.55 -10.92 -6.59
N ILE A 132 6.70 -10.85 -5.56
CA ILE A 132 5.31 -10.38 -5.71
C ILE A 132 5.28 -8.86 -5.98
N LEU A 133 6.14 -8.08 -5.33
CA LEU A 133 6.24 -6.64 -5.57
C LEU A 133 6.71 -6.34 -7.00
N ASP A 134 7.72 -7.06 -7.47
CA ASP A 134 8.23 -6.92 -8.85
C ASP A 134 7.16 -7.32 -9.88
N LEU A 135 6.42 -8.41 -9.62
CA LEU A 135 5.30 -8.82 -10.45
C LEU A 135 4.21 -7.74 -10.53
N ILE A 136 3.83 -7.12 -9.41
CA ILE A 136 2.83 -6.04 -9.40
C ILE A 136 3.32 -4.85 -10.23
N LYS A 137 4.60 -4.46 -10.12
CA LYS A 137 5.19 -3.38 -10.92
C LYS A 137 5.23 -3.70 -12.42
N GLU A 138 5.57 -4.93 -12.78
CA GLU A 138 5.57 -5.41 -14.16
C GLU A 138 4.17 -5.31 -14.76
N LEU A 139 3.17 -5.86 -14.07
CA LEU A 139 1.78 -5.85 -14.49
C LEU A 139 1.20 -4.43 -14.52
N GLN A 140 1.59 -3.55 -13.58
CA GLN A 140 1.21 -2.13 -13.58
C GLN A 140 1.66 -1.42 -14.86
N LYS A 141 2.89 -1.68 -15.30
CA LYS A 141 3.43 -1.11 -16.55
C LYS A 141 2.71 -1.67 -17.78
N GLU A 142 2.41 -2.97 -17.79
CA GLU A 142 1.75 -3.64 -18.92
C GLU A 142 0.28 -3.18 -19.07
N TYR A 143 -0.47 -3.13 -17.95
CA TYR A 143 -1.90 -2.83 -17.95
C TYR A 143 -2.23 -1.37 -17.66
N ASN A 144 -1.25 -0.55 -17.25
CA ASN A 144 -1.38 0.88 -16.98
C ASN A 144 -2.49 1.23 -15.94
N PHE A 145 -2.55 0.47 -14.83
CA PHE A 145 -3.46 0.75 -13.73
C PHE A 145 -2.78 1.54 -12.61
N THR A 146 -3.57 2.23 -11.79
CA THR A 146 -3.11 2.88 -10.57
C THR A 146 -3.15 1.89 -9.40
N THR A 147 -2.08 1.84 -8.58
CA THR A 147 -2.04 0.99 -7.40
C THR A 147 -2.23 1.82 -6.13
N ILE A 148 -3.14 1.39 -5.25
CA ILE A 148 -3.21 1.85 -3.86
C ILE A 148 -2.66 0.73 -2.99
N PHE A 149 -1.46 0.95 -2.44
CA PHE A 149 -0.76 -0.05 -1.63
C PHE A 149 -0.89 0.25 -0.15
N ILE A 150 -1.46 -0.66 0.64
CA ILE A 150 -1.61 -0.54 2.08
C ILE A 150 -0.63 -1.50 2.72
N THR A 151 0.25 -0.99 3.57
CA THR A 151 1.24 -1.81 4.28
C THR A 151 1.74 -1.09 5.53
N HIS A 152 2.22 -1.85 6.48
CA HIS A 152 2.97 -1.36 7.64
C HIS A 152 4.50 -1.45 7.44
N ASP A 153 4.97 -2.00 6.33
CA ASP A 153 6.39 -2.16 6.03
C ASP A 153 6.92 -0.98 5.19
N LEU A 154 7.68 -0.10 5.83
CA LEU A 154 8.28 1.06 5.17
C LEU A 154 9.35 0.68 4.12
N GLY A 155 9.99 -0.49 4.27
CA GLY A 155 10.93 -0.98 3.26
C GLY A 155 10.22 -1.31 1.94
N VAL A 156 9.02 -1.87 2.02
CA VAL A 156 8.16 -2.10 0.85
C VAL A 156 7.75 -0.79 0.20
N VAL A 157 7.31 0.18 1.02
CA VAL A 157 6.86 1.51 0.55
C VAL A 157 7.96 2.21 -0.22
N ALA A 158 9.20 2.25 0.32
CA ALA A 158 10.35 2.89 -0.31
C ALA A 158 10.67 2.33 -1.72
N GLY A 159 10.29 1.07 -1.97
CA GLY A 159 10.56 0.41 -3.25
C GLY A 159 9.45 0.55 -4.29
N ILE A 160 8.22 0.94 -3.94
CA ILE A 160 7.06 0.85 -4.84
C ILE A 160 6.27 2.16 -4.98
N ALA A 161 6.32 3.05 -3.99
CA ALA A 161 5.41 4.18 -3.91
C ALA A 161 5.97 5.45 -4.58
N ASP A 162 5.17 6.11 -5.43
CA ASP A 162 5.44 7.47 -5.92
C ASP A 162 4.97 8.53 -4.89
N ARG A 163 3.91 8.21 -4.16
CA ARG A 163 3.34 9.06 -3.11
C ARG A 163 2.97 8.23 -1.89
N ILE A 164 3.19 8.78 -0.72
CA ILE A 164 3.01 8.12 0.56
C ILE A 164 2.05 8.92 1.43
N GLY A 165 1.08 8.23 2.02
CA GLY A 165 0.22 8.78 3.06
C GLY A 165 0.45 8.02 4.37
N VAL A 166 1.01 8.69 5.37
CA VAL A 166 1.19 8.13 6.70
C VAL A 166 -0.10 8.29 7.50
N MET A 167 -0.60 7.19 8.06
CA MET A 167 -1.84 7.18 8.83
C MET A 167 -1.58 6.87 10.31
N TYR A 168 -2.31 7.54 11.18
CA TYR A 168 -2.38 7.23 12.61
C TYR A 168 -3.79 7.48 13.13
N GLY A 169 -4.33 6.56 13.92
CA GLY A 169 -5.66 6.72 14.50
C GLY A 169 -6.79 6.90 13.47
N GLY A 170 -6.69 6.28 12.29
CA GLY A 170 -7.69 6.40 11.22
C GLY A 170 -7.59 7.68 10.38
N GLN A 171 -6.59 8.53 10.61
CA GLN A 171 -6.42 9.79 9.90
C GLN A 171 -5.08 9.86 9.18
N PHE A 172 -5.05 10.55 8.02
CA PHE A 172 -3.78 10.94 7.41
C PHE A 172 -3.14 12.04 8.25
N ILE A 173 -1.90 11.79 8.68
CA ILE A 173 -1.11 12.73 9.48
C ILE A 173 0.01 13.38 8.67
N GLU A 174 0.47 12.71 7.61
CA GLU A 174 1.45 13.26 6.67
C GLU A 174 1.24 12.66 5.29
N ILE A 175 1.34 13.48 4.23
CA ILE A 175 1.18 13.07 2.84
C ILE A 175 2.26 13.77 2.01
N GLY A 176 2.98 13.01 1.18
CA GLY A 176 4.02 13.56 0.32
C GLY A 176 4.47 12.59 -0.76
N THR A 177 5.50 12.97 -1.49
CA THR A 177 6.27 12.04 -2.32
C THR A 177 7.10 11.12 -1.41
N ASP A 178 7.71 10.09 -1.97
CA ASP A 178 8.68 9.27 -1.27
C ASP A 178 9.83 10.13 -0.70
N GLU A 179 10.37 11.07 -1.48
CA GLU A 179 11.39 12.03 -1.05
C GLU A 179 10.92 12.90 0.12
N ASP A 180 9.69 13.45 0.06
CA ASP A 180 9.11 14.26 1.12
C ASP A 180 9.04 13.49 2.45
N ILE A 181 8.56 12.25 2.41
CA ILE A 181 8.31 11.44 3.61
C ILE A 181 9.62 10.86 4.18
N PHE A 182 10.50 10.33 3.35
CA PHE A 182 11.74 9.72 3.84
C PHE A 182 12.79 10.74 4.25
N TYR A 183 12.93 11.87 3.54
CA TYR A 183 14.02 12.81 3.79
C TYR A 183 13.59 14.14 4.42
N HIS A 184 12.33 14.53 4.24
CA HIS A 184 11.82 15.83 4.65
C HIS A 184 10.66 15.75 5.64
N SER A 185 10.34 14.54 6.17
CA SER A 185 9.20 14.32 7.06
C SER A 185 9.08 15.38 8.16
N ALA A 186 7.84 15.75 8.47
CA ALA A 186 7.52 16.85 9.37
C ALA A 186 6.73 16.42 10.62
N HIS A 187 6.04 15.26 10.56
CA HIS A 187 5.23 14.79 11.68
C HIS A 187 6.05 13.92 12.66
N PRO A 188 5.94 14.12 13.98
CA PRO A 188 6.67 13.33 14.98
C PRO A 188 6.45 11.82 14.90
N TYR A 189 5.26 11.36 14.52
CA TYR A 189 5.00 9.93 14.31
C TYR A 189 5.81 9.38 13.14
N THR A 190 5.89 10.11 12.02
CA THR A 190 6.71 9.72 10.86
C THR A 190 8.19 9.63 11.25
N TRP A 191 8.68 10.57 12.07
CA TRP A 191 10.06 10.50 12.60
C TRP A 191 10.27 9.25 13.44
N ALA A 192 9.32 8.91 14.29
CA ALA A 192 9.42 7.73 15.15
C ALA A 192 9.36 6.43 14.31
N LEU A 193 8.48 6.34 13.30
CA LEU A 193 8.43 5.21 12.38
C LEU A 193 9.76 5.02 11.65
N LEU A 194 10.28 6.07 11.02
CA LEU A 194 11.56 6.02 10.30
C LEU A 194 12.73 5.67 11.24
N SER A 195 12.72 6.23 12.45
CA SER A 195 13.78 5.96 13.45
C SER A 195 13.74 4.53 14.00
N SER A 196 12.61 3.82 13.86
CA SER A 196 12.49 2.42 14.30
C SER A 196 12.93 1.40 13.24
N LEU A 197 13.29 1.85 12.04
CA LEU A 197 13.76 0.96 10.97
C LEU A 197 15.15 0.37 11.31
N PRO A 198 15.30 -0.97 11.35
CA PRO A 198 16.60 -1.60 11.65
C PRO A 198 17.69 -1.20 10.67
N GLN A 199 17.35 -0.96 9.41
CA GLN A 199 18.29 -0.56 8.35
C GLN A 199 18.89 0.84 8.59
N LEU A 200 18.23 1.66 9.39
CA LEU A 200 18.66 3.00 9.76
C LEU A 200 19.33 3.05 11.14
N ALA A 201 19.38 1.92 11.84
CA ALA A 201 20.04 1.82 13.13
C ALA A 201 21.52 2.22 13.03
N VAL A 202 22.03 2.91 14.06
CA VAL A 202 23.45 3.23 14.20
C VAL A 202 24.08 2.18 15.09
N ASP A 203 25.25 1.67 14.73
CA ASP A 203 26.01 0.78 15.58
C ASP A 203 26.20 1.44 16.96
N ASN A 204 25.82 0.71 18.01
CA ASN A 204 25.88 1.14 19.42
C ASN A 204 24.85 2.22 19.86
N GLU A 205 23.90 2.65 19.03
CA GLU A 205 22.77 3.45 19.52
C GLU A 205 21.54 2.55 19.75
N PRO A 206 20.79 2.72 20.87
CA PRO A 206 19.55 1.96 21.07
C PRO A 206 18.53 2.33 20.00
N LEU A 207 17.82 1.31 19.50
CA LEU A 207 16.69 1.55 18.60
C LEU A 207 15.68 2.50 19.24
N VAL A 208 15.27 3.51 18.47
CA VAL A 208 14.21 4.41 18.89
C VAL A 208 12.90 3.65 18.82
N TYR A 209 12.17 3.59 19.91
CA TYR A 209 10.86 2.97 19.97
C TYR A 209 9.77 3.99 20.30
N ILE A 210 8.58 3.77 19.77
CA ILE A 210 7.41 4.60 20.07
C ILE A 210 6.86 4.18 21.43
N ARG A 211 6.86 5.10 22.40
CA ARG A 211 6.40 4.82 23.77
C ARG A 211 4.95 4.43 23.85
N GLY A 212 4.62 3.55 24.78
CA GLY A 212 3.24 3.13 25.06
C GLY A 212 2.63 2.26 23.95
N ASN A 213 1.44 1.76 24.22
CA ASN A 213 0.66 0.98 23.27
C ASN A 213 -0.13 1.88 22.32
N PRO A 214 -0.43 1.42 21.09
CA PRO A 214 -1.41 2.10 20.25
C PRO A 214 -2.72 2.26 21.02
N PRO A 215 -3.29 3.47 21.08
CA PRO A 215 -4.53 3.69 21.80
C PRO A 215 -5.70 3.02 21.08
N VAL A 216 -6.62 2.47 21.87
CA VAL A 216 -7.92 2.03 21.38
C VAL A 216 -8.84 3.24 21.37
N PHE A 217 -9.20 3.71 20.18
CA PHE A 217 -10.07 4.87 20.02
C PHE A 217 -11.54 4.45 20.17
N THR A 218 -12.10 4.63 21.36
CA THR A 218 -13.53 4.37 21.66
C THR A 218 -14.37 5.65 21.58
N HIS A 219 -13.73 6.82 21.51
CA HIS A 219 -14.36 8.14 21.47
C HIS A 219 -13.61 9.05 20.50
N GLU A 220 -14.25 10.16 20.10
CA GLU A 220 -13.60 11.21 19.35
C GLU A 220 -12.40 11.79 20.12
N ILE A 221 -11.30 12.01 19.40
CA ILE A 221 -10.08 12.57 19.95
C ILE A 221 -10.17 14.09 19.79
N ALA A 222 -10.10 14.82 20.91
CA ALA A 222 -10.21 16.27 20.90
C ALA A 222 -9.01 17.00 20.26
N GLY A 223 -7.85 16.35 20.18
CA GLY A 223 -6.60 16.92 19.68
C GLY A 223 -5.87 16.00 18.71
N ASP A 224 -4.53 16.07 18.71
CA ASP A 224 -3.70 15.16 17.93
C ASP A 224 -3.71 13.76 18.56
N ALA A 225 -4.12 12.77 17.80
CA ALA A 225 -4.18 11.37 18.22
C ALA A 225 -2.82 10.81 18.68
N PHE A 226 -1.71 11.35 18.18
CA PHE A 226 -0.36 10.92 18.54
C PHE A 226 0.20 11.69 19.76
N ALA A 227 -0.38 12.80 20.17
CA ALA A 227 0.11 13.64 21.28
C ALA A 227 0.49 12.86 22.55
N PRO A 228 -0.30 11.87 23.04
CA PRO A 228 0.05 11.12 24.26
C PRO A 228 1.33 10.29 24.16
N ARG A 229 1.84 10.06 22.94
CA ARG A 229 3.02 9.23 22.63
C ARG A 229 4.18 10.04 22.05
N SER A 230 3.97 11.35 21.86
CA SER A 230 4.94 12.26 21.24
C SER A 230 5.78 12.98 22.29
N ASP A 231 7.09 12.88 22.19
CA ASP A 231 8.01 13.68 23.02
C ASP A 231 7.99 15.19 22.61
N TYR A 232 7.32 15.52 21.53
CA TYR A 232 7.21 16.88 20.98
C TYR A 232 5.83 17.50 21.22
N ALA A 233 4.94 16.81 21.94
CA ALA A 233 3.57 17.28 22.16
C ALA A 233 3.56 18.60 22.96
N MET A 234 2.78 19.53 22.47
CA MET A 234 2.48 20.79 23.11
C MET A 234 1.09 20.73 23.75
N ARG A 235 0.78 21.66 24.66
CA ARG A 235 -0.54 21.72 25.29
C ARG A 235 -1.69 21.81 24.29
N ILE A 236 -1.48 22.48 23.16
CA ILE A 236 -2.50 22.63 22.11
C ILE A 236 -2.83 21.28 21.46
N ASP A 237 -1.85 20.37 21.32
CA ASP A 237 -2.05 19.05 20.72
C ASP A 237 -3.05 18.19 21.50
N THR A 238 -3.24 18.45 22.81
CA THR A 238 -4.23 17.74 23.62
C THR A 238 -5.62 18.35 23.58
N MET A 239 -5.78 19.53 22.99
CA MET A 239 -7.02 20.32 23.04
C MET A 239 -7.68 20.50 21.68
N ILE A 240 -6.88 20.71 20.65
CA ILE A 240 -7.35 21.07 19.30
C ILE A 240 -6.61 20.24 18.27
N GLU A 241 -7.37 19.62 17.40
CA GLU A 241 -6.83 18.86 16.28
C GLU A 241 -6.02 19.76 15.34
N PRO A 242 -4.76 19.42 15.01
CA PRO A 242 -3.96 20.23 14.08
C PRO A 242 -4.57 20.20 12.68
N PRO A 243 -4.60 21.33 11.96
CA PRO A 243 -4.97 21.30 10.55
C PRO A 243 -3.88 20.63 9.72
N MET A 244 -4.22 20.24 8.50
CA MET A 244 -3.25 19.78 7.52
C MET A 244 -2.50 20.99 6.95
N PHE A 245 -1.27 21.26 7.43
CA PHE A 245 -0.42 22.33 6.94
C PHE A 245 0.21 21.94 5.60
N LYS A 246 0.20 22.88 4.64
CA LYS A 246 0.92 22.74 3.37
C LYS A 246 2.37 23.14 3.58
N ILE A 247 3.31 22.22 3.28
CA ILE A 247 4.75 22.45 3.35
C ILE A 247 5.31 22.77 1.95
N SER A 248 4.89 21.99 0.95
CA SER A 248 5.21 22.18 -0.47
C SER A 248 3.99 21.89 -1.35
N GLU A 249 4.14 21.87 -2.67
CA GLU A 249 3.06 21.50 -3.59
C GLU A 249 2.65 20.03 -3.43
N THR A 250 3.54 19.17 -2.98
CA THR A 250 3.33 17.74 -2.82
C THR A 250 3.23 17.30 -1.36
N HIS A 251 3.75 18.10 -0.40
CA HIS A 251 3.97 17.72 0.99
C HIS A 251 3.03 18.45 1.94
N TYR A 252 2.32 17.66 2.76
CA TYR A 252 1.38 18.15 3.77
C TYR A 252 1.57 17.36 5.07
N ALA A 253 1.48 18.05 6.23
CA ALA A 253 1.54 17.38 7.53
C ALA A 253 0.58 17.99 8.54
N LYS A 254 0.03 17.14 9.40
CA LYS A 254 -1.00 17.44 10.38
C LYS A 254 -0.38 17.57 11.77
N THR A 255 0.36 18.65 12.01
CA THR A 255 1.06 18.88 13.29
C THR A 255 1.15 20.37 13.61
N TRP A 256 0.88 20.75 14.86
CA TRP A 256 1.05 22.13 15.34
C TRP A 256 2.51 22.60 15.36
N LEU A 257 3.50 21.71 15.23
CA LEU A 257 4.90 22.10 15.10
C LEU A 257 5.20 22.93 13.85
N LEU A 258 4.29 22.95 12.89
CA LEU A 258 4.38 23.77 11.67
C LEU A 258 3.74 25.16 11.81
N ASP A 259 3.03 25.41 12.90
CA ASP A 259 2.52 26.77 13.18
C ASP A 259 3.70 27.72 13.43
N PRO A 260 3.72 28.94 12.83
CA PRO A 260 4.81 29.90 13.01
C PRO A 260 5.10 30.29 14.47
N ARG A 261 4.14 30.10 15.36
CA ARG A 261 4.25 30.37 16.80
C ARG A 261 4.81 29.19 17.60
N ALA A 262 4.91 28.01 16.99
CA ALA A 262 5.42 26.83 17.66
C ALA A 262 6.91 26.95 18.02
N PRO A 263 7.37 26.33 19.11
CA PRO A 263 8.78 26.28 19.43
C PRO A 263 9.55 25.50 18.35
N LYS A 264 10.74 25.97 18.01
CA LYS A 264 11.64 25.24 17.11
C LYS A 264 12.16 23.99 17.81
N VAL A 265 11.78 22.83 17.33
CA VAL A 265 12.24 21.54 17.84
C VAL A 265 13.37 20.96 16.98
N LYS A 266 14.27 20.20 17.59
CA LYS A 266 15.29 19.45 16.85
C LYS A 266 14.72 18.08 16.49
N LYS A 267 14.67 17.78 15.20
CA LYS A 267 14.34 16.41 14.74
C LYS A 267 15.34 15.40 15.30
N PRO A 268 14.96 14.11 15.46
CA PRO A 268 15.89 13.05 15.84
C PRO A 268 17.15 13.03 14.96
N THR A 269 18.29 12.68 15.53
CA THR A 269 19.59 12.68 14.81
C THR A 269 19.54 11.77 13.58
N ILE A 270 18.90 10.60 13.70
CA ILE A 270 18.69 9.66 12.60
C ILE A 270 18.00 10.36 11.41
N ILE A 271 16.94 11.11 11.66
CA ILE A 271 16.17 11.80 10.62
C ILE A 271 16.99 12.93 9.97
N ARG A 272 17.76 13.69 10.77
CA ARG A 272 18.60 14.78 10.24
C ARG A 272 19.69 14.28 9.30
N ASN A 273 20.23 13.13 9.57
CA ASN A 273 21.37 12.56 8.84
C ASN A 273 20.93 11.51 7.80
N LEU A 274 19.62 11.29 7.64
CA LEU A 274 19.09 10.21 6.80
C LEU A 274 19.53 10.33 5.35
N SER A 275 19.39 11.52 4.75
CA SER A 275 19.78 11.76 3.36
C SER A 275 21.28 11.52 3.09
N GLU A 276 22.13 11.92 4.02
CA GLU A 276 23.60 11.70 3.90
C GLU A 276 23.95 10.22 4.03
N ARG A 277 23.26 9.52 4.93
CA ARG A 277 23.49 8.09 5.18
C ARG A 277 23.05 7.23 4.01
N MET A 278 21.87 7.49 3.46
CA MET A 278 21.36 6.78 2.29
C MET A 278 22.24 6.99 1.06
N LYS A 279 22.75 8.21 0.84
CA LYS A 279 23.74 8.47 -0.21
C LYS A 279 25.00 7.62 -0.04
N LYS A 280 25.58 7.59 1.15
CA LYS A 280 26.76 6.76 1.46
C LYS A 280 26.49 5.26 1.27
N THR A 281 25.31 4.79 1.65
CA THR A 281 24.92 3.39 1.45
C THR A 281 24.77 3.08 -0.04
N ALA A 282 24.11 3.94 -0.81
CA ALA A 282 23.97 3.77 -2.27
C ALA A 282 25.35 3.80 -2.98
N GLU A 283 26.23 4.72 -2.59
CA GLU A 283 27.60 4.78 -3.11
C GLU A 283 28.40 3.52 -2.79
N SER A 284 28.26 2.96 -1.58
CA SER A 284 28.91 1.72 -1.20
C SER A 284 28.43 0.51 -2.01
N PHE A 285 27.12 0.40 -2.28
CA PHE A 285 26.55 -0.64 -3.14
C PHE A 285 27.09 -0.55 -4.57
N LEU A 286 27.10 0.65 -5.17
CA LEU A 286 27.64 0.89 -6.52
C LEU A 286 29.16 0.65 -6.62
N ALA A 287 29.90 0.82 -5.53
CA ALA A 287 31.31 0.50 -5.49
C ALA A 287 31.57 -1.02 -5.42
N THR A 288 30.68 -1.76 -4.74
CA THR A 288 30.78 -3.23 -4.64
C THR A 288 30.43 -3.90 -5.98
N GLU A 289 29.45 -3.40 -6.72
CA GLU A 289 29.08 -3.92 -8.05
C GLU A 289 30.13 -3.62 -9.16
N LYS A 290 30.99 -2.61 -8.94
CA LYS A 290 32.06 -2.27 -9.89
C LYS A 290 33.39 -2.97 -9.57
N GLY A 291 33.45 -3.71 -8.47
CA GLY A 291 34.63 -4.43 -8.01
C GLY A 291 34.62 -5.94 -8.33
N GLU A 292 33.55 -6.46 -8.94
CA GLU A 292 33.46 -7.76 -9.58
C GLU A 292 33.53 -7.59 -11.11
#